data_1adcfeafde0c7139eba5b058050bc5f5
#
_entry.id   1adcfeafde0c7139eba5b058050bc5f5
#
_cell.length_a   1.000
_cell.length_b   1.000
_cell.length_c   1.000
_cell.angle_alpha   90.00
_cell.angle_beta   90.00
_cell.angle_gamma   90.00
#
_symmetry.space_group_name_H-M   'P 1'
#
loop_
_entity.id
_entity.type
_entity.pdbx_description
1 polymer ?
#
loop_
_entity_poly.entity_id
_entity_poly.type
_entity_poly.pdbx_seq_one_letter_code
_entity_poly.pdbx_strand_id
1 'polypeptide(L)'
;MPPPPRRSARKPAAPPPRRWPSILLRVALALSVPVAILLLYVDAFIQREFSGKKWAVPAVVYGRPMELYAGAPLTQPDLLGELDALGYRPGGAEPRTGSYSKGAGWVRVGSRGFRFWDGVEPEQRLTVRFDAAGIAGITDAAGAEVPIARLDPVHIGGIYPAHNEDRILVRAREVPPLLVTALMAVEDKDFAVHRGISFRGILRAMWVNVKSGSLEQGGSTLTQQLVKNFFLTRERTLGRKLLEAVMAVVMEMRYSKEEILEAYLNEIYLGQDGHRAIHGFGLASHYYFNRPLNELEPQQIALLITLVRGPSYYDPWRHAERSLARRNLVLDELSEQQVIKPELAGRLKQRPLGMGDRDDNRSRFYPAYLDLVRRQLKESYSDDDLSSEGLRIFTGLDPAVQRAAERALQDSLAEIEKDAAARKRKVPGLEGAVIVTRVDSG
;
A
#
# COMPACT_ATOMS: atom_id res chain seq x y z
N MET A 1 77.29 75.98 10.41
CA MET A 1 76.14 75.45 9.64
C MET A 1 75.34 74.53 10.52
N PRO A 2 74.06 74.77 10.79
CA PRO A 2 73.22 73.87 11.56
C PRO A 2 72.74 72.72 10.68
N PRO A 3 72.48 71.52 11.23
CA PRO A 3 72.02 70.38 10.46
C PRO A 3 70.53 70.52 9.99
N PRO A 4 70.17 69.91 8.89
CA PRO A 4 68.78 70.03 8.34
C PRO A 4 67.74 69.29 9.20
N PRO A 5 66.52 69.78 9.21
CA PRO A 5 65.46 69.15 10.04
C PRO A 5 65.07 67.76 9.55
N ARG A 6 65.00 66.82 10.51
CA ARG A 6 64.50 65.43 10.28
C ARG A 6 63.03 65.47 9.79
N ARG A 7 62.77 64.97 8.57
CA ARG A 7 61.44 64.69 8.09
C ARG A 7 60.80 63.63 8.96
N SER A 8 59.69 63.97 9.61
CA SER A 8 58.83 63.01 10.31
C SER A 8 58.22 62.04 9.32
N ALA A 9 58.43 60.74 9.48
CA ALA A 9 57.81 59.69 8.72
C ALA A 9 56.29 59.71 9.01
N ARG A 10 55.43 59.98 7.99
CA ARG A 10 54.02 59.82 8.10
C ARG A 10 53.75 58.32 8.35
N LYS A 11 53.06 58.01 9.47
CA LYS A 11 52.49 56.65 9.70
C LYS A 11 51.55 56.28 8.53
N PRO A 12 51.64 55.05 7.97
CA PRO A 12 50.73 54.62 6.93
C PRO A 12 49.30 54.68 7.47
N ALA A 13 48.39 55.20 6.67
CA ALA A 13 46.95 55.23 7.00
C ALA A 13 46.44 53.80 7.21
N ALA A 14 45.71 53.57 8.30
CA ALA A 14 45.08 52.30 8.55
C ALA A 14 44.11 51.93 7.38
N PRO A 15 44.12 50.67 6.94
CA PRO A 15 43.22 50.26 5.85
C PRO A 15 41.77 50.50 6.28
N PRO A 16 40.90 50.93 5.33
CA PRO A 16 39.49 51.20 5.65
C PRO A 16 38.83 49.94 6.19
N PRO A 17 37.93 50.06 7.19
CA PRO A 17 37.26 48.89 7.78
C PRO A 17 36.51 48.15 6.68
N ARG A 18 36.75 46.83 6.56
CA ARG A 18 36.02 45.95 5.62
C ARG A 18 34.52 46.00 5.93
N ARG A 19 33.74 46.73 5.15
CA ARG A 19 32.28 46.90 5.30
C ARG A 19 31.47 45.65 4.88
N TRP A 20 32.14 44.63 4.34
CA TRP A 20 31.54 43.39 3.86
C TRP A 20 30.77 42.59 4.94
N PRO A 21 31.22 42.43 6.21
CA PRO A 21 30.46 41.72 7.19
C PRO A 21 29.15 42.39 7.58
N SER A 22 29.11 43.73 7.58
CA SER A 22 27.88 44.47 7.87
C SER A 22 26.86 44.44 6.71
N ILE A 23 27.34 44.36 5.48
CA ILE A 23 26.46 44.18 4.29
C ILE A 23 25.91 42.77 4.27
N LEU A 24 26.74 41.75 4.48
CA LEU A 24 26.28 40.34 4.55
C LEU A 24 25.26 40.14 5.66
N LEU A 25 25.48 40.76 6.85
CA LEU A 25 24.53 40.68 7.95
C LEU A 25 23.16 41.32 7.59
N ARG A 26 23.16 42.51 6.93
CA ARG A 26 21.95 43.16 6.51
C ARG A 26 21.20 42.39 5.43
N VAL A 27 21.91 41.77 4.48
CA VAL A 27 21.33 40.90 3.45
C VAL A 27 20.75 39.62 4.10
N ALA A 28 21.48 39.02 5.04
CA ALA A 28 20.99 37.85 5.76
C ALA A 28 19.73 38.18 6.59
N LEU A 29 19.69 39.34 7.26
CA LEU A 29 18.53 39.80 8.00
C LEU A 29 17.35 40.12 7.07
N ALA A 30 17.58 40.75 5.93
CA ALA A 30 16.55 41.05 4.94
C ALA A 30 15.96 39.77 4.32
N LEU A 31 16.77 38.71 4.12
CA LEU A 31 16.33 37.44 3.60
C LEU A 31 15.66 36.56 4.67
N SER A 32 15.97 36.75 5.95
CA SER A 32 15.40 35.93 7.03
C SER A 32 13.88 36.10 7.17
N VAL A 33 13.35 37.30 6.94
CA VAL A 33 11.91 37.60 7.04
C VAL A 33 11.09 36.83 5.97
N PRO A 34 11.37 36.93 4.66
CA PRO A 34 10.66 36.19 3.65
C PRO A 34 10.83 34.65 3.81
N VAL A 35 12.01 34.19 4.25
CA VAL A 35 12.24 32.77 4.56
C VAL A 35 11.37 32.33 5.73
N ALA A 36 11.27 33.13 6.80
CA ALA A 36 10.41 32.81 7.95
C ALA A 36 8.93 32.75 7.56
N ILE A 37 8.48 33.70 6.74
CA ILE A 37 7.10 33.72 6.23
C ILE A 37 6.83 32.47 5.38
N LEU A 38 7.77 32.10 4.50
CA LEU A 38 7.66 30.88 3.69
C LEU A 38 7.57 29.62 4.55
N LEU A 39 8.42 29.51 5.58
CA LEU A 39 8.41 28.37 6.50
C LEU A 39 7.10 28.29 7.28
N LEU A 40 6.58 29.42 7.77
CA LEU A 40 5.28 29.47 8.47
C LEU A 40 4.13 29.10 7.53
N TYR A 41 4.16 29.56 6.29
CA TYR A 41 3.17 29.18 5.28
C TYR A 41 3.21 27.69 4.97
N VAL A 42 4.41 27.15 4.71
CA VAL A 42 4.62 25.71 4.45
C VAL A 42 4.19 24.88 5.64
N ASP A 43 4.49 25.31 6.86
CA ASP A 43 4.09 24.63 8.08
C ASP A 43 2.56 24.59 8.24
N ALA A 44 1.89 25.75 8.07
CA ALA A 44 0.43 25.80 8.13
C ALA A 44 -0.23 24.96 7.02
N PHE A 45 0.34 24.98 5.80
CA PHE A 45 -0.12 24.16 4.69
C PHE A 45 0.01 22.66 4.99
N ILE A 46 1.18 22.21 5.46
CA ILE A 46 1.40 20.81 5.84
C ILE A 46 0.43 20.40 6.96
N GLN A 47 0.26 21.23 8.00
CA GLN A 47 -0.67 20.93 9.08
C GLN A 47 -2.09 20.72 8.56
N ARG A 48 -2.59 21.65 7.75
CA ARG A 48 -3.96 21.59 7.23
C ARG A 48 -4.21 20.34 6.39
N GLU A 49 -3.32 20.06 5.45
CA GLU A 49 -3.50 18.97 4.49
C GLU A 49 -3.14 17.60 5.08
N PHE A 50 -2.07 17.52 5.87
CA PHE A 50 -1.59 16.25 6.41
C PHE A 50 -2.42 15.79 7.60
N SER A 51 -2.73 16.67 8.56
CA SER A 51 -3.54 16.28 9.72
C SER A 51 -4.96 15.87 9.32
N GLY A 52 -5.58 16.59 8.38
CA GLY A 52 -6.91 16.23 7.88
C GLY A 52 -6.98 14.86 7.23
N LYS A 53 -6.01 14.53 6.38
CA LYS A 53 -5.97 13.24 5.67
C LYS A 53 -5.39 12.09 6.49
N LYS A 54 -4.42 12.35 7.35
CA LYS A 54 -3.76 11.34 8.18
C LYS A 54 -4.71 10.70 9.20
N TRP A 55 -5.60 11.48 9.78
CA TRP A 55 -6.53 11.03 10.80
C TRP A 55 -7.87 10.55 10.23
N ALA A 56 -8.12 10.80 8.95
CA ALA A 56 -9.28 10.25 8.29
C ALA A 56 -9.12 8.73 8.14
N VAL A 57 -9.81 7.98 8.98
CA VAL A 57 -9.90 6.53 8.85
C VAL A 57 -11.22 6.24 8.12
N PRO A 58 -11.17 5.97 6.82
CA PRO A 58 -12.39 5.76 6.03
C PRO A 58 -13.14 4.53 6.49
N ALA A 59 -14.43 4.53 6.26
CA ALA A 59 -15.25 3.36 6.49
C ALA A 59 -14.82 2.23 5.56
N VAL A 60 -14.66 1.04 6.14
CA VAL A 60 -14.29 -0.19 5.40
C VAL A 60 -15.53 -1.05 5.20
N VAL A 61 -15.77 -1.44 3.95
CA VAL A 61 -16.93 -2.24 3.57
C VAL A 61 -16.52 -3.71 3.37
N TYR A 62 -17.25 -4.58 4.04
CA TYR A 62 -17.05 -6.02 3.99
C TYR A 62 -18.28 -6.72 3.40
N GLY A 63 -18.04 -7.84 2.72
CA GLY A 63 -19.09 -8.79 2.32
C GLY A 63 -19.62 -9.57 3.52
N ARG A 64 -20.55 -10.46 3.23
CA ARG A 64 -21.11 -11.38 4.22
C ARG A 64 -20.00 -12.35 4.69
N PRO A 65 -19.73 -12.44 6.00
CA PRO A 65 -18.84 -13.48 6.51
C PRO A 65 -19.45 -14.88 6.30
N MET A 66 -18.63 -15.85 5.93
CA MET A 66 -19.07 -17.23 5.85
C MET A 66 -19.12 -17.85 7.25
N GLU A 67 -20.29 -18.31 7.64
CA GLU A 67 -20.49 -19.03 8.90
C GLU A 67 -20.40 -20.54 8.65
N LEU A 68 -19.60 -21.20 9.48
CA LEU A 68 -19.40 -22.65 9.47
C LEU A 68 -20.04 -23.23 10.74
N TYR A 69 -20.99 -24.13 10.58
CA TYR A 69 -21.64 -24.84 11.68
C TYR A 69 -22.13 -26.21 11.22
N ALA A 70 -22.28 -27.16 12.14
CA ALA A 70 -22.78 -28.49 11.81
C ALA A 70 -24.21 -28.40 11.26
N GLY A 71 -24.49 -29.10 10.15
CA GLY A 71 -25.74 -29.07 9.45
C GLY A 71 -25.90 -27.94 8.41
N ALA A 72 -24.89 -27.06 8.25
CA ALA A 72 -24.89 -26.06 7.16
C ALA A 72 -24.88 -26.78 5.80
N PRO A 73 -25.74 -26.40 4.83
CA PRO A 73 -25.79 -27.02 3.49
C PRO A 73 -24.66 -26.50 2.60
N LEU A 74 -23.42 -26.58 3.10
CA LEU A 74 -22.22 -26.12 2.44
C LEU A 74 -21.38 -27.34 2.03
N THR A 75 -21.05 -27.44 0.76
CA THR A 75 -20.20 -28.53 0.27
C THR A 75 -18.72 -28.23 0.41
N GLN A 76 -17.89 -29.27 0.37
CA GLN A 76 -16.43 -29.08 0.39
C GLN A 76 -15.92 -28.18 -0.76
N PRO A 77 -16.39 -28.31 -2.02
CA PRO A 77 -16.02 -27.38 -3.08
C PRO A 77 -16.41 -25.93 -2.80
N ASP A 78 -17.57 -25.67 -2.19
CA ASP A 78 -18.03 -24.33 -1.86
C ASP A 78 -17.09 -23.67 -0.82
N LEU A 79 -16.73 -24.41 0.23
CA LEU A 79 -15.76 -23.92 1.20
C LEU A 79 -14.40 -23.63 0.56
N LEU A 80 -13.91 -24.52 -0.30
CA LEU A 80 -12.64 -24.30 -1.00
C LEU A 80 -12.71 -23.07 -1.91
N GLY A 81 -13.81 -22.87 -2.62
CA GLY A 81 -14.03 -21.69 -3.45
C GLY A 81 -14.05 -20.39 -2.65
N GLU A 82 -14.61 -20.40 -1.44
CA GLU A 82 -14.59 -19.25 -0.55
C GLU A 82 -13.19 -18.98 0.02
N LEU A 83 -12.48 -20.03 0.46
CA LEU A 83 -11.10 -19.92 0.94
C LEU A 83 -10.17 -19.33 -0.14
N ASP A 84 -10.31 -19.79 -1.39
CA ASP A 84 -9.55 -19.25 -2.50
C ASP A 84 -9.93 -17.76 -2.77
N ALA A 85 -11.22 -17.42 -2.66
CA ALA A 85 -11.70 -16.05 -2.77
C ALA A 85 -11.13 -15.13 -1.69
N LEU A 86 -11.01 -15.61 -0.48
CA LEU A 86 -10.39 -14.91 0.65
C LEU A 86 -8.85 -14.90 0.58
N GLY A 87 -8.26 -15.51 -0.44
CA GLY A 87 -6.81 -15.58 -0.61
C GLY A 87 -6.11 -16.56 0.32
N TYR A 88 -6.84 -17.53 0.89
CA TYR A 88 -6.22 -18.66 1.58
C TYR A 88 -5.50 -19.54 0.56
N ARG A 89 -4.43 -20.18 0.98
CA ARG A 89 -3.63 -21.02 0.08
C ARG A 89 -3.51 -22.46 0.53
N PRO A 90 -3.38 -23.39 -0.41
CA PRO A 90 -3.03 -24.75 -0.06
C PRO A 90 -1.74 -24.76 0.77
N GLY A 91 -1.79 -25.43 1.93
CA GLY A 91 -0.69 -25.58 2.88
C GLY A 91 -0.33 -27.04 3.14
N GLY A 92 0.57 -27.25 4.11
CA GLY A 92 0.91 -28.59 4.60
C GLY A 92 -0.18 -29.21 5.49
N ALA A 93 0.10 -30.37 6.06
CA ALA A 93 -0.83 -31.09 6.95
C ALA A 93 -1.32 -30.24 8.14
N GLU A 94 -0.47 -29.36 8.64
CA GLU A 94 -0.78 -28.35 9.66
C GLU A 94 -0.83 -26.96 9.02
N PRO A 95 -2.03 -26.49 8.59
CA PRO A 95 -2.14 -25.18 7.94
C PRO A 95 -1.82 -24.05 8.92
N ARG A 96 -1.08 -23.05 8.42
CA ARG A 96 -0.82 -21.80 9.11
C ARG A 96 -2.00 -20.84 8.86
N THR A 97 -2.06 -19.75 9.60
CA THR A 97 -3.01 -18.66 9.35
C THR A 97 -3.01 -18.26 7.87
N GLY A 98 -4.19 -18.13 7.27
CA GLY A 98 -4.35 -17.84 5.84
C GLY A 98 -4.05 -19.00 4.91
N SER A 99 -4.00 -20.23 5.41
CA SER A 99 -3.81 -21.43 4.57
C SER A 99 -4.77 -22.56 4.94
N TYR A 100 -4.94 -23.51 4.03
CA TYR A 100 -5.76 -24.69 4.24
C TYR A 100 -5.09 -25.97 3.72
N SER A 101 -5.52 -27.11 4.23
CA SER A 101 -5.25 -28.43 3.65
C SER A 101 -6.56 -29.21 3.50
N LYS A 102 -6.62 -30.11 2.53
CA LYS A 102 -7.83 -30.88 2.20
C LYS A 102 -7.55 -32.38 2.03
N GLY A 103 -8.56 -33.16 2.29
CA GLY A 103 -8.63 -34.59 2.01
C GLY A 103 -10.05 -34.99 1.61
N ALA A 104 -10.30 -36.29 1.48
CA ALA A 104 -11.63 -36.78 1.16
C ALA A 104 -12.59 -36.49 2.33
N GLY A 105 -13.59 -35.64 2.12
CA GLY A 105 -14.61 -35.29 3.11
C GLY A 105 -14.13 -34.40 4.27
N TRP A 106 -12.99 -33.75 4.17
CA TRP A 106 -12.55 -32.79 5.18
C TRP A 106 -11.68 -31.66 4.62
N VAL A 107 -11.73 -30.50 5.30
CA VAL A 107 -10.83 -29.36 5.07
C VAL A 107 -10.31 -28.87 6.42
N ARG A 108 -8.99 -28.72 6.55
CA ARG A 108 -8.38 -28.01 7.68
C ARG A 108 -8.05 -26.60 7.27
N VAL A 109 -8.43 -25.64 8.12
CA VAL A 109 -8.25 -24.21 7.86
C VAL A 109 -7.49 -23.59 9.02
N GLY A 110 -6.42 -22.85 8.73
CA GLY A 110 -5.84 -21.88 9.65
C GLY A 110 -6.54 -20.55 9.48
N SER A 111 -7.63 -20.31 10.24
CA SER A 111 -8.43 -19.10 10.10
C SER A 111 -7.65 -17.87 10.54
N ARG A 112 -7.95 -16.73 9.92
CA ARG A 112 -7.47 -15.42 10.36
C ARG A 112 -8.32 -14.93 11.52
N GLY A 113 -7.67 -14.28 12.49
CA GLY A 113 -8.40 -13.54 13.52
C GLY A 113 -9.11 -12.33 12.91
N PHE A 114 -10.36 -12.10 13.32
CA PHE A 114 -11.13 -10.98 12.82
C PHE A 114 -12.04 -10.37 13.89
N ARG A 115 -12.19 -9.04 13.85
CA ARG A 115 -13.14 -8.35 14.73
C ARG A 115 -14.46 -8.17 13.98
N PHE A 116 -15.50 -8.87 14.41
CA PHE A 116 -16.86 -8.71 13.93
C PHE A 116 -17.61 -7.63 14.70
N TRP A 117 -18.88 -7.39 14.38
CA TRP A 117 -19.75 -6.43 15.08
C TRP A 117 -20.11 -6.86 16.51
N ASP A 118 -20.11 -8.16 16.77
CA ASP A 118 -20.49 -8.82 18.03
C ASP A 118 -19.30 -9.28 18.86
N GLY A 119 -18.08 -9.20 18.34
CA GLY A 119 -16.88 -9.61 19.10
C GLY A 119 -15.65 -9.83 18.23
N VAL A 120 -14.59 -10.32 18.88
CA VAL A 120 -13.33 -10.70 18.23
C VAL A 120 -13.25 -12.21 18.17
N GLU A 121 -13.11 -12.76 16.97
CA GLU A 121 -12.72 -14.16 16.79
C GLU A 121 -11.20 -14.23 16.64
N PRO A 122 -10.53 -15.07 17.47
CA PRO A 122 -9.07 -15.24 17.35
C PRO A 122 -8.71 -16.11 16.14
N GLU A 123 -7.43 -16.12 15.80
CA GLU A 123 -6.89 -17.10 14.86
C GLU A 123 -7.08 -18.51 15.43
N GLN A 124 -7.58 -19.42 14.59
CA GLN A 124 -7.90 -20.80 14.99
C GLN A 124 -7.46 -21.78 13.92
N ARG A 125 -7.19 -23.01 14.33
CA ARG A 125 -7.07 -24.15 13.42
C ARG A 125 -8.33 -24.98 13.51
N LEU A 126 -9.09 -25.00 12.43
CA LEU A 126 -10.37 -25.68 12.34
C LEU A 126 -10.27 -26.89 11.42
N THR A 127 -10.91 -27.98 11.78
CA THR A 127 -11.12 -29.12 10.89
C THR A 127 -12.61 -29.24 10.61
N VAL A 128 -13.00 -28.96 9.37
CA VAL A 128 -14.39 -29.05 8.87
C VAL A 128 -14.55 -30.40 8.19
N ARG A 129 -15.53 -31.20 8.63
CA ARG A 129 -15.87 -32.50 8.04
C ARG A 129 -17.17 -32.36 7.26
N PHE A 130 -17.25 -33.08 6.15
CA PHE A 130 -18.39 -33.05 5.25
C PHE A 130 -19.02 -34.42 5.09
N ASP A 131 -20.32 -34.44 4.93
CA ASP A 131 -21.11 -35.59 4.49
C ASP A 131 -21.97 -35.22 3.25
N ALA A 132 -22.93 -36.06 2.92
CA ALA A 132 -23.80 -35.83 1.77
C ALA A 132 -24.76 -34.64 1.95
N ALA A 133 -25.04 -34.20 3.17
CA ALA A 133 -25.95 -33.11 3.49
C ALA A 133 -25.23 -31.74 3.62
N GLY A 134 -23.89 -31.75 3.79
CA GLY A 134 -23.10 -30.55 3.98
C GLY A 134 -22.04 -30.72 5.07
N ILE A 135 -21.92 -29.73 5.98
CA ILE A 135 -20.99 -29.78 7.10
C ILE A 135 -21.49 -30.77 8.17
N ALA A 136 -20.80 -31.88 8.35
CA ALA A 136 -21.11 -32.90 9.38
C ALA A 136 -20.65 -32.45 10.79
N GLY A 137 -19.58 -31.65 10.89
CA GLY A 137 -19.09 -31.13 12.14
C GLY A 137 -17.79 -30.35 12.00
N ILE A 138 -17.46 -29.59 13.03
CA ILE A 138 -16.25 -28.77 13.09
C ILE A 138 -15.54 -29.07 14.40
N THR A 139 -14.23 -29.20 14.34
CA THR A 139 -13.38 -29.36 15.52
C THR A 139 -12.20 -28.41 15.49
N ASP A 140 -11.74 -28.02 16.68
CA ASP A 140 -10.50 -27.23 16.82
C ASP A 140 -9.25 -28.12 16.75
N ALA A 141 -8.06 -27.53 16.98
CA ALA A 141 -6.79 -28.23 16.95
C ALA A 141 -6.65 -29.29 18.07
N ALA A 142 -7.39 -29.15 19.17
CA ALA A 142 -7.42 -30.13 20.29
C ALA A 142 -8.45 -31.24 20.04
N GLY A 143 -9.26 -31.16 18.99
CA GLY A 143 -10.34 -32.11 18.68
C GLY A 143 -11.66 -31.78 19.39
N ALA A 144 -11.76 -30.67 20.09
CA ALA A 144 -13.00 -30.24 20.70
C ALA A 144 -13.98 -29.70 19.63
N GLU A 145 -15.28 -29.98 19.82
CA GLU A 145 -16.32 -29.51 18.92
C GLU A 145 -16.45 -27.98 18.96
N VAL A 146 -16.53 -27.38 17.78
CA VAL A 146 -16.77 -25.93 17.60
C VAL A 146 -18.20 -25.77 17.06
N PRO A 147 -19.12 -25.21 17.86
CA PRO A 147 -20.52 -25.08 17.45
C PRO A 147 -20.71 -24.20 16.23
N ILE A 148 -19.97 -23.08 16.16
CA ILE A 148 -19.97 -22.14 15.07
C ILE A 148 -18.59 -21.48 14.95
N ALA A 149 -18.11 -21.28 13.72
CA ALA A 149 -16.93 -20.50 13.40
C ALA A 149 -17.22 -19.59 12.19
N ARG A 150 -16.59 -18.44 12.12
CA ARG A 150 -16.71 -17.51 10.99
C ARG A 150 -15.35 -17.31 10.33
N LEU A 151 -15.35 -17.29 9.02
CA LEU A 151 -14.19 -16.84 8.24
C LEU A 151 -14.17 -15.33 8.18
N ASP A 152 -12.97 -14.74 8.08
CA ASP A 152 -12.80 -13.33 7.79
C ASP A 152 -13.57 -12.96 6.51
N PRO A 153 -14.38 -11.88 6.51
CA PRO A 153 -15.20 -11.51 5.36
C PRO A 153 -14.33 -10.90 4.25
N VAL A 154 -14.79 -11.03 3.00
CA VAL A 154 -14.11 -10.39 1.88
C VAL A 154 -14.14 -8.87 2.06
N HIS A 155 -12.99 -8.22 1.85
CA HIS A 155 -12.87 -6.78 1.79
C HIS A 155 -13.41 -6.30 0.42
N ILE A 156 -14.51 -5.53 0.42
CA ILE A 156 -15.15 -5.01 -0.79
C ILE A 156 -14.49 -3.70 -1.23
N GLY A 157 -14.15 -2.82 -0.29
CA GLY A 157 -13.55 -1.51 -0.56
C GLY A 157 -13.69 -0.56 0.62
N GLY A 158 -13.28 0.69 0.43
CA GLY A 158 -13.43 1.77 1.41
C GLY A 158 -14.31 2.90 0.90
N ILE A 159 -14.90 3.67 1.81
CA ILE A 159 -15.66 4.88 1.48
C ILE A 159 -14.78 6.09 1.76
N TYR A 160 -14.31 6.75 0.71
CA TYR A 160 -13.43 7.92 0.77
C TYR A 160 -14.14 9.20 0.36
N PRO A 161 -13.81 10.37 0.96
CA PRO A 161 -14.49 11.64 0.69
C PRO A 161 -14.25 12.19 -0.71
N ALA A 162 -13.11 11.92 -1.29
CA ALA A 162 -12.72 12.48 -2.59
C ALA A 162 -11.93 11.46 -3.43
N HIS A 163 -12.26 11.39 -4.73
CA HIS A 163 -11.44 10.79 -5.78
C HIS A 163 -11.30 9.26 -5.82
N ASN A 164 -12.34 8.45 -5.77
CA ASN A 164 -12.29 7.01 -6.17
C ASN A 164 -10.96 6.25 -5.89
N GLU A 165 -10.24 6.68 -4.86
CA GLU A 165 -8.97 6.08 -4.46
C GLU A 165 -9.22 5.11 -3.32
N ASP A 166 -9.29 3.84 -3.63
CA ASP A 166 -9.32 2.80 -2.60
C ASP A 166 -7.98 2.70 -1.90
N ARG A 167 -8.03 2.50 -0.59
CA ARG A 167 -6.86 2.23 0.24
C ARG A 167 -7.20 1.17 1.27
N ILE A 168 -6.24 0.33 1.57
CA ILE A 168 -6.28 -0.54 2.76
C ILE A 168 -5.23 0.02 3.69
N LEU A 169 -5.69 0.79 4.68
CA LEU A 169 -4.78 1.43 5.63
C LEU A 169 -4.12 0.41 6.53
N VAL A 170 -2.82 0.60 6.73
CA VAL A 170 -2.00 -0.21 7.63
C VAL A 170 -1.33 0.69 8.66
N ARG A 171 -1.25 0.24 9.91
CA ARG A 171 -0.47 0.90 10.94
C ARG A 171 0.97 0.39 10.90
N ALA A 172 1.93 1.25 11.18
CA ALA A 172 3.35 0.87 11.13
C ALA A 172 3.66 -0.38 11.98
N ARG A 173 2.99 -0.55 13.11
CA ARG A 173 3.13 -1.71 14.02
C ARG A 173 2.51 -3.02 13.49
N GLU A 174 1.62 -2.94 12.49
CA GLU A 174 0.91 -4.09 11.90
C GLU A 174 1.63 -4.60 10.65
N VAL A 175 2.60 -3.83 10.17
CA VAL A 175 3.38 -4.15 8.97
C VAL A 175 4.51 -5.14 9.32
N PRO A 176 4.79 -6.15 8.46
CA PRO A 176 5.89 -7.05 8.66
C PRO A 176 7.22 -6.30 8.90
N PRO A 177 7.97 -6.60 9.96
CA PRO A 177 9.25 -5.92 10.23
C PRO A 177 10.22 -5.98 9.04
N LEU A 178 10.18 -7.06 8.28
CA LEU A 178 11.00 -7.22 7.07
C LEU A 178 10.66 -6.16 6.00
N LEU A 179 9.38 -5.78 5.83
CA LEU A 179 9.00 -4.75 4.86
C LEU A 179 9.59 -3.39 5.24
N VAL A 180 9.47 -3.01 6.50
CA VAL A 180 10.01 -1.74 7.01
C VAL A 180 11.53 -1.71 6.86
N THR A 181 12.21 -2.79 7.28
CA THR A 181 13.67 -2.87 7.18
C THR A 181 14.14 -2.89 5.72
N ALA A 182 13.45 -3.61 4.85
CA ALA A 182 13.75 -3.65 3.42
C ALA A 182 13.52 -2.30 2.74
N LEU A 183 12.44 -1.61 3.09
CA LEU A 183 12.15 -0.28 2.58
C LEU A 183 13.26 0.71 2.96
N MET A 184 13.65 0.74 4.23
CA MET A 184 14.74 1.59 4.69
C MET A 184 16.07 1.20 4.03
N ALA A 185 16.38 -0.08 3.95
CA ALA A 185 17.63 -0.55 3.36
C ALA A 185 17.80 -0.14 1.89
N VAL A 186 16.72 -0.18 1.12
CA VAL A 186 16.77 0.09 -0.33
C VAL A 186 16.56 1.56 -0.67
N GLU A 187 15.59 2.22 -0.01
CA GLU A 187 15.17 3.57 -0.37
C GLU A 187 15.87 4.66 0.47
N ASP A 188 16.09 4.43 1.76
CA ASP A 188 16.60 5.46 2.66
C ASP A 188 17.32 4.89 3.90
N LYS A 189 18.59 4.50 3.73
CA LYS A 189 19.40 3.86 4.78
C LYS A 189 19.56 4.71 6.05
N ASP A 190 19.50 6.02 5.88
CA ASP A 190 19.72 6.99 6.95
C ASP A 190 18.38 7.52 7.52
N PHE A 191 17.21 6.91 7.18
CA PHE A 191 15.91 7.40 7.57
C PHE A 191 15.78 7.72 9.07
N ALA A 192 16.33 6.87 9.93
CA ALA A 192 16.23 7.04 11.38
C ALA A 192 17.03 8.24 11.92
N VAL A 193 18.02 8.74 11.17
CA VAL A 193 19.00 9.73 11.69
C VAL A 193 18.95 11.10 11.04
N HIS A 194 18.55 11.21 9.75
CA HIS A 194 18.44 12.50 9.09
C HIS A 194 17.15 13.25 9.50
N ARG A 195 17.10 14.54 9.15
CA ARG A 195 15.93 15.43 9.38
C ARG A 195 15.37 15.95 8.05
N GLY A 196 14.71 15.06 7.30
CA GLY A 196 14.09 15.36 6.03
C GLY A 196 15.00 15.25 4.82
N ILE A 197 16.27 15.57 4.95
CA ILE A 197 17.29 15.51 3.88
C ILE A 197 18.50 14.70 4.37
N SER A 198 18.96 13.76 3.55
CA SER A 198 20.19 13.01 3.79
C SER A 198 21.33 13.55 2.92
N PHE A 199 22.17 14.42 3.49
CA PHE A 199 23.38 14.91 2.78
C PHE A 199 24.34 13.77 2.44
N ARG A 200 24.47 12.76 3.32
CA ARG A 200 25.27 11.56 3.08
C ARG A 200 24.70 10.75 1.90
N GLY A 201 23.38 10.60 1.86
CA GLY A 201 22.66 9.94 0.76
C GLY A 201 22.88 10.65 -0.58
N ILE A 202 22.81 11.97 -0.61
CA ILE A 202 23.05 12.78 -1.81
C ILE A 202 24.50 12.61 -2.30
N LEU A 203 25.48 12.73 -1.42
CA LEU A 203 26.90 12.58 -1.77
C LEU A 203 27.20 11.16 -2.27
N ARG A 204 26.65 10.14 -1.61
CA ARG A 204 26.77 8.74 -2.04
C ARG A 204 26.17 8.53 -3.43
N ALA A 205 24.94 9.01 -3.66
CA ALA A 205 24.28 8.90 -4.94
C ALA A 205 25.05 9.60 -6.07
N MET A 206 25.59 10.80 -5.80
CA MET A 206 26.47 11.51 -6.75
C MET A 206 27.72 10.70 -7.07
N TRP A 207 28.40 10.13 -6.07
CA TRP A 207 29.60 9.32 -6.26
C TRP A 207 29.31 8.07 -7.11
N VAL A 208 28.23 7.31 -6.78
CA VAL A 208 27.85 6.09 -7.51
C VAL A 208 27.49 6.44 -8.95
N ASN A 209 26.66 7.46 -9.19
CA ASN A 209 26.21 7.84 -10.52
C ASN A 209 27.37 8.37 -11.41
N VAL A 210 28.34 9.08 -10.80
CA VAL A 210 29.57 9.50 -11.54
C VAL A 210 30.43 8.30 -11.89
N LYS A 211 30.58 7.33 -10.96
CA LYS A 211 31.41 6.14 -11.18
C LYS A 211 30.80 5.18 -12.22
N SER A 212 29.48 5.01 -12.20
CA SER A 212 28.77 4.11 -13.14
C SER A 212 28.45 4.76 -14.48
N GLY A 213 28.56 6.09 -14.59
CA GLY A 213 28.14 6.83 -15.78
C GLY A 213 26.62 6.80 -16.05
N SER A 214 25.83 6.35 -15.08
CA SER A 214 24.39 6.19 -15.19
C SER A 214 23.67 6.64 -13.89
N LEU A 215 22.37 6.98 -13.98
CA LEU A 215 21.55 7.35 -12.82
C LEU A 215 21.06 6.09 -12.08
N GLU A 216 21.97 5.39 -11.42
CA GLU A 216 21.65 4.13 -10.74
C GLU A 216 21.06 4.32 -9.34
N GLN A 217 21.54 5.33 -8.60
CA GLN A 217 21.12 5.56 -7.22
C GLN A 217 20.44 6.91 -7.04
N GLY A 218 19.26 6.92 -6.38
CA GLY A 218 18.56 8.13 -5.96
C GLY A 218 19.07 8.63 -4.61
N GLY A 219 19.15 9.96 -4.44
CA GLY A 219 19.51 10.59 -3.16
C GLY A 219 18.33 11.23 -2.43
N SER A 220 17.09 10.91 -2.80
CA SER A 220 15.90 11.44 -2.13
C SER A 220 15.49 10.55 -0.96
N THR A 221 15.14 11.17 0.18
CA THR A 221 14.68 10.47 1.38
C THR A 221 13.23 10.00 1.26
N LEU A 222 12.79 9.06 2.12
CA LEU A 222 11.38 8.64 2.23
C LEU A 222 10.47 9.84 2.51
N THR A 223 10.90 10.77 3.36
CA THR A 223 10.14 11.99 3.66
C THR A 223 9.97 12.88 2.42
N GLN A 224 11.01 13.04 1.60
CA GLN A 224 10.91 13.76 0.33
C GLN A 224 10.00 13.06 -0.67
N GLN A 225 10.03 11.72 -0.72
CA GLN A 225 9.13 10.94 -1.56
C GLN A 225 7.67 11.07 -1.09
N LEU A 226 7.42 11.05 0.23
CA LEU A 226 6.10 11.29 0.80
C LEU A 226 5.58 12.68 0.43
N VAL A 227 6.38 13.71 0.68
CA VAL A 227 6.03 15.10 0.32
C VAL A 227 5.67 15.22 -1.17
N LYS A 228 6.50 14.64 -2.03
CA LYS A 228 6.24 14.64 -3.49
C LYS A 228 4.90 14.00 -3.84
N ASN A 229 4.58 12.86 -3.25
CA ASN A 229 3.37 12.10 -3.59
C ASN A 229 2.11 12.73 -2.98
N PHE A 230 2.23 13.35 -1.81
CA PHE A 230 1.10 13.84 -1.03
C PHE A 230 0.71 15.30 -1.40
N PHE A 231 1.70 16.17 -1.66
CA PHE A 231 1.48 17.61 -1.79
C PHE A 231 1.83 18.20 -3.15
N LEU A 232 2.66 17.51 -3.97
CA LEU A 232 3.25 18.15 -5.14
C LEU A 232 2.76 17.52 -6.44
N THR A 233 2.77 18.34 -7.49
CA THR A 233 2.47 17.90 -8.86
C THR A 233 3.61 17.08 -9.47
N ARG A 234 3.33 16.39 -10.59
CA ARG A 234 4.31 15.54 -11.30
C ARG A 234 5.36 16.33 -12.11
N GLU A 235 5.35 17.66 -12.07
CA GLU A 235 6.33 18.48 -12.77
C GLU A 235 7.75 18.26 -12.26
N ARG A 236 8.74 18.34 -13.16
CA ARG A 236 10.15 18.11 -12.83
C ARG A 236 10.94 19.41 -12.97
N THR A 237 10.81 20.33 -12.01
CA THR A 237 11.53 21.61 -11.95
C THR A 237 12.46 21.66 -10.74
N LEU A 238 13.54 22.44 -10.84
CA LEU A 238 14.44 22.67 -9.70
C LEU A 238 13.74 23.36 -8.53
N GLY A 239 12.85 24.33 -8.83
CA GLY A 239 12.05 25.02 -7.80
C GLY A 239 11.15 24.05 -7.02
N ARG A 240 10.48 23.13 -7.73
CA ARG A 240 9.71 22.06 -7.09
C ARG A 240 10.58 21.17 -6.21
N LYS A 241 11.79 20.80 -6.67
CA LYS A 241 12.71 19.96 -5.88
C LYS A 241 13.21 20.67 -4.62
N LEU A 242 13.43 22.00 -4.71
CA LEU A 242 13.77 22.80 -3.54
C LEU A 242 12.61 22.87 -2.55
N LEU A 243 11.38 23.13 -3.05
CA LEU A 243 10.19 23.12 -2.21
C LEU A 243 9.96 21.76 -1.53
N GLU A 244 10.13 20.66 -2.26
CA GLU A 244 10.09 19.29 -1.71
C GLU A 244 11.08 19.11 -0.54
N ALA A 245 12.30 19.63 -0.68
CA ALA A 245 13.32 19.55 0.35
C ALA A 245 12.93 20.38 1.59
N VAL A 246 12.45 21.62 1.39
CA VAL A 246 11.98 22.49 2.49
C VAL A 246 10.81 21.84 3.23
N MET A 247 9.81 21.35 2.50
CA MET A 247 8.64 20.69 3.07
C MET A 247 9.03 19.42 3.84
N ALA A 248 9.99 18.64 3.35
CA ALA A 248 10.48 17.44 4.04
C ALA A 248 11.13 17.79 5.38
N VAL A 249 11.90 18.88 5.46
CA VAL A 249 12.49 19.34 6.73
C VAL A 249 11.39 19.81 7.69
N VAL A 250 10.45 20.63 7.22
CA VAL A 250 9.32 21.11 8.06
C VAL A 250 8.49 19.93 8.57
N MET A 251 8.21 18.94 7.72
CA MET A 251 7.48 17.73 8.10
C MET A 251 8.17 16.97 9.22
N GLU A 252 9.50 16.78 9.16
CA GLU A 252 10.26 16.11 10.21
C GLU A 252 10.50 16.95 11.48
N MET A 253 10.23 18.23 11.44
CA MET A 253 10.17 19.06 12.66
C MET A 253 8.84 18.88 13.41
N ARG A 254 7.78 18.47 12.72
CA ARG A 254 6.42 18.36 13.24
C ARG A 254 6.02 16.95 13.62
N TYR A 255 6.38 15.98 12.80
CA TYR A 255 5.92 14.60 12.90
C TYR A 255 7.07 13.66 13.20
N SER A 256 6.80 12.63 13.99
CA SER A 256 7.76 11.58 14.31
C SER A 256 8.09 10.73 13.08
N LYS A 257 9.21 10.03 13.12
CA LYS A 257 9.60 9.08 12.07
C LYS A 257 8.55 7.98 11.87
N GLU A 258 7.92 7.52 12.95
CA GLU A 258 6.85 6.52 12.89
C GLU A 258 5.63 7.04 12.13
N GLU A 259 5.21 8.27 12.42
CA GLU A 259 4.09 8.92 11.74
C GLU A 259 4.36 9.14 10.25
N ILE A 260 5.59 9.56 9.90
CA ILE A 260 6.01 9.75 8.52
C ILE A 260 6.06 8.41 7.78
N LEU A 261 6.60 7.37 8.42
CA LEU A 261 6.65 6.03 7.87
C LEU A 261 5.24 5.47 7.63
N GLU A 262 4.33 5.61 8.61
CA GLU A 262 2.95 5.15 8.46
C GLU A 262 2.23 5.85 7.32
N ALA A 263 2.38 7.16 7.21
CA ALA A 263 1.85 7.92 6.08
C ALA A 263 2.46 7.45 4.74
N TYR A 264 3.75 7.21 4.69
CA TYR A 264 4.42 6.70 3.50
C TYR A 264 3.90 5.33 3.07
N LEU A 265 3.75 4.40 4.03
CA LEU A 265 3.24 3.05 3.78
C LEU A 265 1.83 3.05 3.19
N ASN A 266 1.03 4.07 3.49
CA ASN A 266 -0.34 4.22 3.02
C ASN A 266 -0.49 5.08 1.75
N GLU A 267 0.48 5.95 1.45
CA GLU A 267 0.34 6.95 0.39
C GLU A 267 1.10 6.61 -0.90
N ILE A 268 2.16 5.81 -0.80
CA ILE A 268 3.03 5.54 -1.95
C ILE A 268 2.25 4.91 -3.10
N TYR A 269 2.43 5.45 -4.32
CA TYR A 269 1.85 4.90 -5.54
C TYR A 269 2.61 3.64 -5.98
N LEU A 270 1.91 2.51 -6.09
CA LEU A 270 2.50 1.20 -6.38
C LEU A 270 1.93 0.52 -7.62
N GLY A 271 0.99 1.12 -8.31
CA GLY A 271 0.44 0.52 -9.53
C GLY A 271 -0.82 1.20 -10.05
N GLN A 272 -1.33 0.67 -11.17
CA GLN A 272 -2.53 1.17 -11.82
C GLN A 272 -3.38 0.00 -12.31
N ASP A 273 -4.67 0.04 -12.00
CA ASP A 273 -5.67 -0.89 -12.52
C ASP A 273 -6.76 -0.12 -13.29
N GLY A 274 -6.68 -0.12 -14.61
CA GLY A 274 -7.54 0.74 -15.42
C GLY A 274 -7.41 2.20 -15.03
N HIS A 275 -8.49 2.80 -14.55
CA HIS A 275 -8.52 4.17 -14.05
C HIS A 275 -8.23 4.29 -12.55
N ARG A 276 -8.12 3.17 -11.84
CA ARG A 276 -7.88 3.11 -10.40
C ARG A 276 -6.39 3.08 -10.09
N ALA A 277 -5.90 4.05 -9.33
CA ALA A 277 -4.55 4.08 -8.80
C ALA A 277 -4.44 3.15 -7.57
N ILE A 278 -3.34 2.40 -7.48
CA ILE A 278 -3.02 1.52 -6.35
C ILE A 278 -2.07 2.27 -5.42
N HIS A 279 -2.61 2.76 -4.32
CA HIS A 279 -1.87 3.48 -3.29
C HIS A 279 -1.71 2.64 -2.02
N GLY A 280 -0.54 2.72 -1.42
CA GLY A 280 -0.18 2.04 -0.17
C GLY A 280 0.10 0.55 -0.31
N PHE A 281 0.91 0.06 0.63
CA PHE A 281 1.35 -1.34 0.66
C PHE A 281 0.21 -2.31 0.99
N GLY A 282 -0.77 -1.88 1.80
CA GLY A 282 -1.94 -2.70 2.14
C GLY A 282 -2.75 -3.07 0.90
N LEU A 283 -3.16 -2.07 0.11
CA LEU A 283 -3.90 -2.30 -1.13
C LEU A 283 -3.05 -3.04 -2.17
N ALA A 284 -1.77 -2.67 -2.32
CA ALA A 284 -0.86 -3.33 -3.25
C ALA A 284 -0.67 -4.82 -2.92
N SER A 285 -0.64 -5.20 -1.64
CA SER A 285 -0.57 -6.60 -1.22
C SER A 285 -1.79 -7.40 -1.70
N HIS A 286 -2.97 -6.86 -1.53
CA HIS A 286 -4.19 -7.50 -2.05
C HIS A 286 -4.24 -7.50 -3.58
N TYR A 287 -3.89 -6.39 -4.21
CA TYR A 287 -3.92 -6.25 -5.66
C TYR A 287 -2.98 -7.22 -6.39
N TYR A 288 -1.72 -7.34 -5.93
CA TYR A 288 -0.73 -8.18 -6.58
C TYR A 288 -0.77 -9.64 -6.13
N PHE A 289 -1.11 -9.92 -4.88
CA PHE A 289 -0.95 -11.25 -4.29
C PHE A 289 -2.23 -11.85 -3.74
N ASN A 290 -3.31 -11.08 -3.66
CA ASN A 290 -4.56 -11.43 -2.98
C ASN A 290 -4.32 -11.91 -1.52
N ARG A 291 -3.51 -11.17 -0.78
CA ARG A 291 -3.14 -11.48 0.59
C ARG A 291 -3.05 -10.25 1.47
N PRO A 292 -3.36 -10.38 2.77
CA PRO A 292 -2.96 -9.38 3.75
C PRO A 292 -1.43 -9.20 3.77
N LEU A 293 -1.00 -7.99 4.11
CA LEU A 293 0.42 -7.61 4.06
C LEU A 293 1.30 -8.46 4.98
N ASN A 294 0.78 -8.87 6.14
CA ASN A 294 1.47 -9.71 7.13
C ASN A 294 1.64 -11.18 6.71
N GLU A 295 0.97 -11.61 5.65
CA GLU A 295 1.11 -12.97 5.10
C GLU A 295 2.04 -13.04 3.88
N LEU A 296 2.65 -11.92 3.47
CA LEU A 296 3.56 -11.91 2.34
C LEU A 296 4.86 -12.63 2.64
N GLU A 297 5.29 -13.41 1.67
CA GLU A 297 6.60 -14.05 1.70
C GLU A 297 7.73 -13.04 1.37
N PRO A 298 8.97 -13.25 1.81
CA PRO A 298 10.04 -12.27 1.64
C PRO A 298 10.30 -11.85 0.19
N GLN A 299 10.16 -12.76 -0.81
CA GLN A 299 10.29 -12.41 -2.21
C GLN A 299 9.13 -11.52 -2.73
N GLN A 300 7.95 -11.64 -2.14
CA GLN A 300 6.80 -10.78 -2.45
C GLN A 300 6.99 -9.38 -1.86
N ILE A 301 7.53 -9.30 -0.64
CA ILE A 301 7.95 -8.04 -0.03
C ILE A 301 9.00 -7.35 -0.91
N ALA A 302 10.03 -8.07 -1.37
CA ALA A 302 11.05 -7.53 -2.27
C ALA A 302 10.46 -7.05 -3.62
N LEU A 303 9.38 -7.68 -4.11
CA LEU A 303 8.67 -7.20 -5.29
C LEU A 303 7.94 -5.88 -5.02
N LEU A 304 7.25 -5.73 -3.89
CA LEU A 304 6.61 -4.46 -3.52
C LEU A 304 7.64 -3.32 -3.41
N ILE A 305 8.80 -3.59 -2.81
CA ILE A 305 9.92 -2.61 -2.76
C ILE A 305 10.42 -2.27 -4.17
N THR A 306 10.47 -3.24 -5.09
CA THR A 306 10.81 -3.00 -6.50
C THR A 306 9.86 -1.99 -7.15
N LEU A 307 8.56 -2.08 -6.86
CA LEU A 307 7.53 -1.22 -7.43
C LEU A 307 7.64 0.24 -6.96
N VAL A 308 8.16 0.50 -5.77
CA VAL A 308 8.39 1.86 -5.25
C VAL A 308 9.20 2.71 -6.23
N ARG A 309 10.21 2.13 -6.87
CA ARG A 309 11.09 2.84 -7.81
C ARG A 309 10.40 3.27 -9.10
N GLY A 310 9.41 2.50 -9.55
CA GLY A 310 8.68 2.81 -10.78
C GLY A 310 7.61 1.76 -11.10
N PRO A 311 6.41 1.93 -10.55
CA PRO A 311 5.36 0.92 -10.64
C PRO A 311 4.98 0.53 -12.08
N SER A 312 4.86 1.52 -12.96
CA SER A 312 4.51 1.25 -14.36
C SER A 312 5.67 0.60 -15.15
N TYR A 313 6.91 0.95 -14.80
CA TYR A 313 8.10 0.40 -15.45
C TYR A 313 8.38 -1.04 -15.01
N TYR A 314 8.12 -1.35 -13.76
CA TYR A 314 8.29 -2.68 -13.16
C TYR A 314 6.96 -3.41 -12.95
N ASP A 315 5.90 -3.06 -13.69
CA ASP A 315 4.62 -3.76 -13.61
C ASP A 315 4.83 -5.27 -13.88
N PRO A 316 4.57 -6.14 -12.88
CA PRO A 316 4.93 -7.54 -12.99
C PRO A 316 4.07 -8.34 -13.97
N TRP A 317 2.87 -7.86 -14.29
CA TRP A 317 2.04 -8.49 -15.33
C TRP A 317 2.45 -8.08 -16.75
N ARG A 318 2.95 -6.85 -16.92
CA ARG A 318 3.36 -6.34 -18.24
C ARG A 318 4.83 -6.61 -18.54
N HIS A 319 5.67 -6.64 -17.50
CA HIS A 319 7.13 -6.68 -17.60
C HIS A 319 7.73 -7.68 -16.59
N ALA A 320 7.24 -8.93 -16.60
CA ALA A 320 7.59 -9.97 -15.63
C ALA A 320 9.11 -10.18 -15.47
N GLU A 321 9.84 -10.27 -16.58
CA GLU A 321 11.30 -10.47 -16.56
C GLU A 321 12.03 -9.29 -15.90
N ARG A 322 11.64 -8.07 -16.25
CA ARG A 322 12.23 -6.85 -15.67
C ARG A 322 11.93 -6.74 -14.17
N SER A 323 10.71 -7.07 -13.77
CA SER A 323 10.31 -7.12 -12.37
C SER A 323 11.08 -8.19 -11.61
N LEU A 324 11.24 -9.37 -12.18
CA LEU A 324 12.01 -10.47 -11.60
C LEU A 324 13.49 -10.09 -11.41
N ALA A 325 14.09 -9.51 -12.45
CA ALA A 325 15.47 -9.06 -12.39
C ALA A 325 15.67 -8.00 -11.30
N ARG A 326 14.80 -6.98 -11.22
CA ARG A 326 14.90 -5.94 -10.20
C ARG A 326 14.60 -6.46 -8.81
N ARG A 327 13.60 -7.35 -8.64
CA ARG A 327 13.31 -8.02 -7.37
C ARG A 327 14.54 -8.79 -6.86
N ASN A 328 15.26 -9.46 -7.75
CA ASN A 328 16.47 -10.20 -7.40
C ASN A 328 17.59 -9.24 -6.93
N LEU A 329 17.76 -8.08 -7.57
CA LEU A 329 18.69 -7.05 -7.09
C LEU A 329 18.30 -6.52 -5.70
N VAL A 330 17.02 -6.34 -5.41
CA VAL A 330 16.57 -5.99 -4.06
C VAL A 330 16.97 -7.07 -3.05
N LEU A 331 16.78 -8.35 -3.38
CA LEU A 331 17.18 -9.47 -2.50
C LEU A 331 18.70 -9.51 -2.29
N ASP A 332 19.51 -9.21 -3.31
CA ASP A 332 20.95 -9.10 -3.19
C ASP A 332 21.35 -7.93 -2.28
N GLU A 333 20.73 -6.76 -2.45
CA GLU A 333 20.95 -5.59 -1.59
C GLU A 333 20.58 -5.85 -0.12
N LEU A 334 19.48 -6.55 0.13
CA LEU A 334 19.09 -6.97 1.48
C LEU A 334 20.09 -7.96 2.10
N SER A 335 20.68 -8.83 1.29
CA SER A 335 21.72 -9.76 1.73
C SER A 335 23.03 -9.04 2.03
N GLU A 336 23.48 -8.13 1.17
CA GLU A 336 24.67 -7.30 1.37
C GLU A 336 24.58 -6.45 2.64
N GLN A 337 23.38 -5.99 2.99
CA GLN A 337 23.11 -5.24 4.21
C GLN A 337 22.79 -6.11 5.42
N GLN A 338 22.95 -7.43 5.32
CA GLN A 338 22.71 -8.40 6.39
C GLN A 338 21.25 -8.42 6.93
N VAL A 339 20.29 -7.90 6.17
CA VAL A 339 18.86 -7.96 6.50
C VAL A 339 18.34 -9.39 6.35
N ILE A 340 18.82 -10.12 5.34
CA ILE A 340 18.56 -11.54 5.14
C ILE A 340 19.86 -12.29 4.93
N LYS A 341 19.87 -13.59 5.25
CA LYS A 341 21.05 -14.44 5.05
C LYS A 341 21.29 -14.71 3.55
N PRO A 342 22.56 -14.81 3.09
CA PRO A 342 22.88 -15.08 1.67
C PRO A 342 22.22 -16.35 1.13
N GLU A 343 22.17 -17.43 1.93
CA GLU A 343 21.55 -18.69 1.54
C GLU A 343 20.05 -18.54 1.31
N LEU A 344 19.40 -17.69 2.13
CA LEU A 344 17.98 -17.38 1.96
C LEU A 344 17.77 -16.54 0.69
N ALA A 345 18.57 -15.51 0.47
CA ALA A 345 18.49 -14.70 -0.76
C ALA A 345 18.65 -15.58 -2.00
N GLY A 346 19.62 -16.50 -2.02
CA GLY A 346 19.82 -17.46 -3.11
C GLY A 346 18.57 -18.30 -3.40
N ARG A 347 17.93 -18.84 -2.36
CA ARG A 347 16.69 -19.62 -2.49
C ARG A 347 15.50 -18.77 -2.97
N LEU A 348 15.35 -17.55 -2.44
CA LEU A 348 14.25 -16.66 -2.80
C LEU A 348 14.34 -16.18 -4.25
N LYS A 349 15.54 -16.00 -4.78
CA LYS A 349 15.75 -15.62 -6.19
C LYS A 349 15.27 -16.70 -7.18
N GLN A 350 15.25 -17.96 -6.77
CA GLN A 350 14.73 -19.06 -7.58
C GLN A 350 13.20 -19.15 -7.58
N ARG A 351 12.52 -18.45 -6.66
CA ARG A 351 11.07 -18.46 -6.60
C ARG A 351 10.47 -17.53 -7.66
N PRO A 352 9.31 -17.90 -8.23
CA PRO A 352 8.57 -17.01 -9.13
C PRO A 352 8.15 -15.72 -8.39
N LEU A 353 7.61 -14.75 -9.11
CA LEU A 353 7.08 -13.50 -8.52
C LEU A 353 5.94 -13.76 -7.52
N GLY A 354 5.24 -14.88 -7.68
CA GLY A 354 4.22 -15.34 -6.73
C GLY A 354 2.96 -14.48 -6.71
N MET A 355 2.65 -13.86 -7.84
CA MET A 355 1.43 -13.04 -7.99
C MET A 355 0.18 -13.89 -8.06
N GLY A 356 -0.94 -13.31 -7.67
CA GLY A 356 -2.27 -13.84 -7.94
C GLY A 356 -2.66 -13.71 -9.42
N ASP A 357 -3.75 -14.37 -9.80
CA ASP A 357 -4.35 -14.15 -11.11
C ASP A 357 -4.89 -12.72 -11.19
N ARG A 358 -4.58 -12.05 -12.30
CA ARG A 358 -4.97 -10.64 -12.49
C ARG A 358 -6.48 -10.48 -12.64
N ASP A 359 -7.11 -11.37 -13.37
CA ASP A 359 -8.54 -11.28 -13.64
C ASP A 359 -9.34 -11.66 -12.39
N ASP A 360 -8.89 -12.64 -11.62
CA ASP A 360 -9.42 -12.95 -10.28
C ASP A 360 -9.31 -11.76 -9.33
N ASN A 361 -8.19 -11.06 -9.31
CA ASN A 361 -7.98 -9.90 -8.44
C ASN A 361 -8.84 -8.68 -8.86
N ARG A 362 -9.13 -8.53 -10.14
CA ARG A 362 -10.03 -7.50 -10.67
C ARG A 362 -11.50 -7.80 -10.34
N SER A 363 -11.90 -9.05 -10.44
CA SER A 363 -13.28 -9.47 -10.16
C SER A 363 -13.69 -9.35 -8.68
N ARG A 364 -12.72 -9.04 -7.81
CA ARG A 364 -12.96 -8.81 -6.36
C ARG A 364 -13.22 -7.35 -6.00
N PHE A 365 -13.22 -6.48 -6.99
CA PHE A 365 -13.58 -5.09 -6.81
C PHE A 365 -15.01 -4.89 -7.33
N TYR A 366 -15.92 -4.49 -6.46
CA TYR A 366 -17.36 -4.38 -6.71
C TYR A 366 -17.83 -2.92 -6.75
N PRO A 367 -17.41 -2.10 -7.75
CA PRO A 367 -17.65 -0.66 -7.75
C PRO A 367 -19.14 -0.31 -7.76
N ALA A 368 -19.95 -1.04 -8.53
CA ALA A 368 -21.39 -0.82 -8.58
C ALA A 368 -22.07 -1.11 -7.23
N TYR A 369 -21.64 -2.16 -6.55
CA TYR A 369 -22.16 -2.50 -5.23
C TYR A 369 -21.70 -1.49 -4.17
N LEU A 370 -20.45 -1.06 -4.20
CA LEU A 370 -19.94 -0.01 -3.32
C LEU A 370 -20.69 1.31 -3.47
N ASP A 371 -21.04 1.68 -4.71
CA ASP A 371 -21.83 2.88 -4.97
C ASP A 371 -23.25 2.76 -4.38
N LEU A 372 -23.86 1.57 -4.48
CA LEU A 372 -25.15 1.29 -3.84
C LEU A 372 -25.05 1.43 -2.32
N VAL A 373 -24.05 0.78 -1.70
CA VAL A 373 -23.81 0.87 -0.25
C VAL A 373 -23.57 2.32 0.18
N ARG A 374 -22.77 3.07 -0.56
CA ARG A 374 -22.52 4.49 -0.28
C ARG A 374 -23.79 5.33 -0.32
N ARG A 375 -24.65 5.11 -1.30
CA ARG A 375 -25.95 5.82 -1.40
C ARG A 375 -26.86 5.52 -0.22
N GLN A 376 -26.97 4.26 0.17
CA GLN A 376 -27.77 3.87 1.34
C GLN A 376 -27.20 4.47 2.64
N LEU A 377 -25.90 4.46 2.82
CA LEU A 377 -25.28 5.00 4.02
C LEU A 377 -25.43 6.52 4.17
N LYS A 378 -25.45 7.26 3.06
CA LYS A 378 -25.69 8.71 3.06
C LYS A 378 -27.06 9.13 3.58
N GLU A 379 -28.03 8.22 3.68
CA GLU A 379 -29.31 8.48 4.31
C GLU A 379 -29.21 8.58 5.84
N SER A 380 -28.18 7.99 6.44
CA SER A 380 -28.03 7.88 7.90
C SER A 380 -26.72 8.44 8.45
N TYR A 381 -25.70 8.62 7.60
CA TYR A 381 -24.36 9.06 7.99
C TYR A 381 -23.90 10.25 7.12
N SER A 382 -23.19 11.18 7.75
CA SER A 382 -22.55 12.27 6.99
C SER A 382 -21.30 11.76 6.23
N ASP A 383 -20.86 12.52 5.22
CA ASP A 383 -19.61 12.19 4.51
C ASP A 383 -18.40 12.25 5.46
N ASP A 384 -18.44 13.09 6.50
CA ASP A 384 -17.40 13.18 7.51
C ASP A 384 -17.35 11.91 8.37
N ASP A 385 -18.49 11.39 8.85
CA ASP A 385 -18.57 10.14 9.62
C ASP A 385 -18.02 8.96 8.81
N LEU A 386 -18.42 8.86 7.55
CA LEU A 386 -17.98 7.78 6.67
C LEU A 386 -16.49 7.84 6.31
N SER A 387 -15.87 9.02 6.43
CA SER A 387 -14.49 9.23 6.03
C SER A 387 -13.49 9.31 7.18
N SER A 388 -13.94 9.53 8.42
CA SER A 388 -13.05 9.80 9.56
C SER A 388 -13.21 8.85 10.74
N GLU A 389 -14.38 8.24 10.93
CA GLU A 389 -14.69 7.44 12.12
C GLU A 389 -14.18 6.00 12.09
N GLY A 390 -13.65 5.54 10.93
CA GLY A 390 -13.16 4.19 10.77
C GLY A 390 -14.25 3.12 10.90
N LEU A 391 -15.44 3.42 10.42
CA LEU A 391 -16.58 2.53 10.50
C LEU A 391 -16.30 1.21 9.76
N ARG A 392 -16.79 0.13 10.33
CA ARG A 392 -16.74 -1.20 9.72
C ARG A 392 -18.15 -1.58 9.27
N ILE A 393 -18.36 -1.63 7.98
CA ILE A 393 -19.67 -1.83 7.36
C ILE A 393 -19.73 -3.25 6.84
N PHE A 394 -20.63 -4.03 7.41
CA PHE A 394 -20.89 -5.39 6.96
C PHE A 394 -22.13 -5.40 6.09
N THR A 395 -22.00 -5.99 4.92
CA THR A 395 -23.09 -6.04 3.92
C THR A 395 -23.58 -7.45 3.70
N GLY A 396 -24.71 -7.58 3.01
CA GLY A 396 -25.25 -8.86 2.59
C GLY A 396 -24.62 -9.42 1.31
N LEU A 397 -23.59 -8.79 0.74
CA LEU A 397 -22.93 -9.29 -0.48
C LEU A 397 -22.37 -10.69 -0.22
N ASP A 398 -22.82 -11.64 -1.00
CA ASP A 398 -22.27 -12.99 -1.08
C ASP A 398 -21.26 -13.06 -2.23
N PRO A 399 -19.95 -13.18 -1.94
CA PRO A 399 -18.94 -13.15 -3.00
C PRO A 399 -19.05 -14.32 -3.99
N ALA A 400 -19.56 -15.47 -3.56
CA ALA A 400 -19.73 -16.63 -4.44
C ALA A 400 -20.86 -16.40 -5.43
N VAL A 401 -22.01 -15.88 -4.96
CA VAL A 401 -23.16 -15.51 -5.82
C VAL A 401 -22.77 -14.40 -6.79
N GLN A 402 -22.07 -13.37 -6.30
CA GLN A 402 -21.61 -12.25 -7.14
C GLN A 402 -20.72 -12.74 -8.29
N ARG A 403 -19.70 -13.56 -7.97
CA ARG A 403 -18.80 -14.12 -9.01
C ARG A 403 -19.52 -15.04 -10.00
N ALA A 404 -20.50 -15.80 -9.54
CA ALA A 404 -21.28 -16.65 -10.42
C ALA A 404 -22.13 -15.80 -11.38
N ALA A 405 -22.76 -14.75 -10.89
CA ALA A 405 -23.56 -13.82 -11.68
C ALA A 405 -22.72 -13.06 -12.73
N GLU A 406 -21.55 -12.55 -12.33
CA GLU A 406 -20.61 -11.87 -13.23
C GLU A 406 -20.11 -12.78 -14.34
N ARG A 407 -19.70 -14.01 -14.02
CA ARG A 407 -19.28 -15.00 -15.02
C ARG A 407 -20.40 -15.35 -15.99
N ALA A 408 -21.58 -15.66 -15.47
CA ALA A 408 -22.73 -15.99 -16.31
C ALA A 408 -23.09 -14.85 -17.26
N LEU A 409 -23.01 -13.60 -16.80
CA LEU A 409 -23.25 -12.42 -17.64
C LEU A 409 -22.18 -12.29 -18.74
N GLN A 410 -20.90 -12.38 -18.38
CA GLN A 410 -19.78 -12.27 -19.33
C GLN A 410 -19.84 -13.37 -20.39
N ASP A 411 -20.06 -14.62 -19.99
CA ASP A 411 -20.17 -15.77 -20.91
C ASP A 411 -21.35 -15.59 -21.87
N SER A 412 -22.52 -15.16 -21.36
CA SER A 412 -23.70 -14.93 -22.17
C SER A 412 -23.52 -13.77 -23.17
N LEU A 413 -22.89 -12.66 -22.74
CA LEU A 413 -22.59 -11.54 -23.64
C LEU A 413 -21.61 -11.95 -24.75
N ALA A 414 -20.54 -12.70 -24.39
CA ALA A 414 -19.57 -13.20 -25.35
C ALA A 414 -20.21 -14.17 -26.37
N GLU A 415 -21.14 -15.03 -25.93
CA GLU A 415 -21.90 -15.92 -26.83
C GLU A 415 -22.78 -15.13 -27.80
N ILE A 416 -23.52 -14.12 -27.31
CA ILE A 416 -24.36 -13.24 -28.15
C ILE A 416 -23.49 -12.48 -29.18
N GLU A 417 -22.35 -11.95 -28.78
CA GLU A 417 -21.43 -11.25 -29.70
C GLU A 417 -20.85 -12.20 -30.75
N LYS A 418 -20.51 -13.42 -30.39
CA LYS A 418 -20.03 -14.46 -31.29
C LYS A 418 -21.13 -14.85 -32.31
N ASP A 419 -22.33 -15.05 -31.86
CA ASP A 419 -23.49 -15.35 -32.73
C ASP A 419 -23.81 -14.18 -33.68
N ALA A 420 -23.74 -12.94 -33.18
CA ALA A 420 -23.92 -11.75 -34.01
C ALA A 420 -22.85 -11.63 -35.10
N ALA A 421 -21.59 -11.90 -34.75
CA ALA A 421 -20.45 -11.91 -35.69
C ALA A 421 -20.63 -13.02 -36.75
N ALA A 422 -21.06 -14.22 -36.35
CA ALA A 422 -21.33 -15.32 -37.26
C ALA A 422 -22.46 -14.97 -38.27
N ARG A 423 -23.43 -14.17 -37.85
CA ARG A 423 -24.54 -13.65 -38.70
C ARG A 423 -24.16 -12.35 -39.42
N LYS A 424 -22.90 -11.93 -39.42
CA LYS A 424 -22.39 -10.68 -40.02
C LYS A 424 -23.14 -9.41 -39.57
N ARG A 425 -23.69 -9.43 -38.34
CA ARG A 425 -24.32 -8.27 -37.74
C ARG A 425 -23.25 -7.50 -36.96
N LYS A 426 -23.09 -6.20 -37.26
CA LYS A 426 -22.30 -5.28 -36.43
C LYS A 426 -23.08 -5.00 -35.16
N VAL A 427 -22.65 -5.57 -34.02
CA VAL A 427 -23.18 -5.24 -32.71
C VAL A 427 -22.11 -4.38 -32.03
N PRO A 428 -22.42 -3.15 -31.57
CA PRO A 428 -21.51 -2.43 -30.67
C PRO A 428 -21.32 -3.27 -29.41
N GLY A 429 -20.21 -3.11 -28.69
CA GLY A 429 -19.95 -3.86 -27.46
C GLY A 429 -21.20 -3.91 -26.57
N LEU A 430 -21.61 -5.11 -26.21
CA LEU A 430 -22.81 -5.31 -25.41
C LEU A 430 -22.50 -5.01 -23.94
N GLU A 431 -23.42 -4.30 -23.29
CA GLU A 431 -23.40 -4.07 -21.85
C GLU A 431 -24.59 -4.79 -21.22
N GLY A 432 -24.42 -5.29 -20.00
CA GLY A 432 -25.46 -5.96 -19.26
C GLY A 432 -25.34 -5.75 -17.77
N ALA A 433 -26.41 -5.99 -17.04
CA ALA A 433 -26.45 -5.97 -15.59
C ALA A 433 -27.25 -7.15 -15.06
N VAL A 434 -26.81 -7.70 -13.93
CA VAL A 434 -27.50 -8.76 -13.19
C VAL A 434 -27.71 -8.30 -11.77
N ILE A 435 -28.91 -8.46 -11.26
CA ILE A 435 -29.26 -8.22 -9.86
C ILE A 435 -29.78 -9.53 -9.28
N VAL A 436 -29.13 -9.99 -8.20
CA VAL A 436 -29.56 -11.18 -7.47
C VAL A 436 -29.90 -10.75 -6.04
N THR A 437 -31.13 -11.02 -5.62
CA THR A 437 -31.63 -10.73 -4.26
C THR A 437 -32.21 -12.00 -3.65
N ARG A 438 -32.25 -12.03 -2.32
CA ARG A 438 -32.97 -13.09 -1.59
C ARG A 438 -34.44 -12.81 -1.61
N VAL A 439 -35.23 -13.86 -1.73
CA VAL A 439 -36.71 -13.73 -1.83
C VAL A 439 -37.34 -13.34 -0.49
N ASP A 440 -36.72 -13.74 0.60
CA ASP A 440 -37.19 -13.53 1.98
C ASP A 440 -36.77 -12.19 2.60
N SER A 441 -35.77 -11.52 2.03
CA SER A 441 -35.22 -10.25 2.59
C SER A 441 -35.11 -9.11 1.56
N GLY A 442 -35.44 -9.35 0.30
CA GLY A 442 -35.46 -8.35 -0.77
C GLY A 442 -34.13 -8.10 -1.43
#